data_1c5fa66040861763ea7f22bfd8363914
#
_entry.id   1c5fa66040861763ea7f22bfd8363914
#
_cell.length_a   1.000
_cell.length_b   1.000
_cell.length_c   1.000
_cell.angle_alpha   90.00
_cell.angle_beta   90.00
_cell.angle_gamma   90.00
#
_symmetry.space_group_name_H-M   'P 1'
#
loop_
_entity.id
_entity.type
_entity.pdbx_description
1 polymer ?
#
loop_
_entity_poly.entity_id
_entity_poly.type
_entity_poly.pdbx_seq_one_letter_code
_entity_poly.pdbx_strand_id
1 'polypeptide(L)'
;MRNVTLIFLLTSIFAFGQVTHKQKLYMLGSPFEMTVVAKDTIQGNIYIDMAVAEVKRIENLISDWIPTTQISQVSKNSGIQPVKVDKEVYDLVERAIKVSQLTSGAFDISYASMDKIW
;
A
#
# COMPACT_ATOMS: atom_id res chain seq x y z
N MET A 1 -31.31 16.26 42.52
CA MET A 1 -31.20 15.07 41.65
C MET A 1 -31.84 15.27 40.26
N ARG A 2 -32.98 15.98 40.15
CA ARG A 2 -33.70 16.20 38.86
C ARG A 2 -32.86 16.98 37.79
N ASN A 3 -32.00 17.91 38.20
CA ASN A 3 -31.15 18.69 37.26
C ASN A 3 -29.92 17.92 36.75
N VAL A 4 -29.41 16.95 37.51
CA VAL A 4 -28.28 16.12 37.12
C VAL A 4 -28.68 15.13 36.00
N THR A 5 -29.91 14.59 36.10
CA THR A 5 -30.48 13.69 35.09
C THR A 5 -30.68 14.41 33.74
N LEU A 6 -31.04 15.70 33.76
CA LEU A 6 -31.24 16.50 32.55
C LEU A 6 -29.92 16.80 31.85
N ILE A 7 -28.82 17.03 32.61
CA ILE A 7 -27.47 17.25 32.08
C ILE A 7 -26.93 15.98 31.41
N PHE A 8 -27.19 14.80 32.01
CA PHE A 8 -26.79 13.52 31.42
C PHE A 8 -27.53 13.21 30.10
N LEU A 9 -28.79 13.63 29.99
CA LEU A 9 -29.58 13.46 28.76
C LEU A 9 -29.07 14.37 27.62
N LEU A 10 -28.56 15.55 27.92
CA LEU A 10 -28.02 16.52 26.96
C LEU A 10 -26.65 16.14 26.45
N THR A 11 -25.82 15.39 27.20
CA THR A 11 -24.49 14.96 26.76
C THR A 11 -24.52 13.77 25.80
N SER A 12 -25.59 12.99 25.75
CA SER A 12 -25.74 11.85 24.84
C SER A 12 -26.06 12.25 23.38
N ILE A 13 -26.33 13.52 23.10
CA ILE A 13 -26.68 14.00 21.75
C ILE A 13 -25.43 14.18 20.84
N PHE A 14 -24.20 14.12 21.37
CA PHE A 14 -22.98 14.33 20.63
C PHE A 14 -22.22 13.04 20.21
N ALA A 15 -22.88 11.89 20.24
CA ALA A 15 -22.29 10.67 19.70
C ALA A 15 -22.28 10.72 18.17
N PHE A 16 -21.21 11.21 17.57
CA PHE A 16 -20.97 11.09 16.14
C PHE A 16 -20.69 9.62 15.81
N GLY A 17 -21.65 8.97 15.16
CA GLY A 17 -21.47 7.62 14.65
C GLY A 17 -20.38 7.62 13.55
N GLN A 18 -19.41 6.72 13.66
CA GLN A 18 -18.47 6.42 12.59
C GLN A 18 -19.02 5.26 11.76
N VAL A 19 -18.80 5.31 10.46
CA VAL A 19 -19.20 4.26 9.52
C VAL A 19 -17.94 3.51 9.05
N THR A 20 -17.98 2.19 9.13
CA THR A 20 -16.96 1.35 8.53
C THR A 20 -17.32 1.08 7.08
N HIS A 21 -16.49 1.51 6.15
CA HIS A 21 -16.67 1.28 4.72
C HIS A 21 -15.63 0.28 4.21
N LYS A 22 -16.09 -0.75 3.48
CA LYS A 22 -15.23 -1.82 2.96
C LYS A 22 -15.38 -1.92 1.45
N GLN A 23 -14.25 -2.12 0.77
CA GLN A 23 -14.23 -2.38 -0.68
C GLN A 23 -13.25 -3.51 -1.01
N LYS A 24 -13.68 -4.43 -1.88
CA LYS A 24 -12.83 -5.48 -2.45
C LYS A 24 -12.39 -5.06 -3.84
N LEU A 25 -11.10 -5.20 -4.11
CA LEU A 25 -10.41 -4.76 -5.32
C LEU A 25 -9.43 -5.85 -5.75
N TYR A 26 -8.94 -5.75 -6.99
CA TYR A 26 -7.83 -6.57 -7.47
C TYR A 26 -6.71 -5.65 -7.92
N MET A 27 -5.54 -5.70 -7.25
CA MET A 27 -4.38 -4.83 -7.51
C MET A 27 -3.08 -5.57 -7.20
N LEU A 28 -1.98 -5.16 -7.80
CA LEU A 28 -0.67 -5.82 -7.61
C LEU A 28 -0.73 -7.35 -7.84
N GLY A 29 -1.58 -7.81 -8.76
CA GLY A 29 -1.75 -9.24 -9.05
C GLY A 29 -2.46 -10.05 -7.96
N SER A 30 -3.08 -9.40 -6.96
CA SER A 30 -3.74 -10.09 -5.84
C SER A 30 -5.05 -9.42 -5.41
N PRO A 31 -5.94 -10.15 -4.71
CA PRO A 31 -7.14 -9.56 -4.12
C PRO A 31 -6.76 -8.68 -2.91
N PHE A 32 -7.33 -7.47 -2.87
CA PHE A 32 -7.23 -6.52 -1.79
C PHE A 32 -8.59 -6.33 -1.12
N GLU A 33 -8.62 -6.25 0.20
CA GLU A 33 -9.75 -5.74 0.96
C GLU A 33 -9.31 -4.48 1.70
N MET A 34 -9.90 -3.35 1.35
CA MET A 34 -9.68 -2.07 2.03
C MET A 34 -10.82 -1.79 2.98
N THR A 35 -10.49 -1.41 4.20
CA THR A 35 -11.45 -1.03 5.23
C THR A 35 -11.05 0.34 5.77
N VAL A 36 -11.96 1.29 5.74
CA VAL A 36 -11.78 2.62 6.31
C VAL A 36 -12.88 2.95 7.29
N VAL A 37 -12.55 3.77 8.28
CA VAL A 37 -13.51 4.35 9.22
C VAL A 37 -13.68 5.81 8.84
N ALA A 38 -14.92 6.22 8.58
CA ALA A 38 -15.27 7.57 8.14
C ALA A 38 -16.53 8.06 8.82
N LYS A 39 -16.81 9.35 8.73
CA LYS A 39 -18.05 9.92 9.28
C LYS A 39 -19.29 9.50 8.49
N ASP A 40 -19.13 9.24 7.18
CA ASP A 40 -20.20 8.84 6.27
C ASP A 40 -19.63 8.06 5.08
N THR A 41 -20.50 7.48 4.26
CA THR A 41 -20.13 6.66 3.09
C THR A 41 -19.42 7.49 2.02
N ILE A 42 -19.75 8.78 1.85
CA ILE A 42 -19.11 9.66 0.86
C ILE A 42 -17.63 9.83 1.21
N GLN A 43 -17.35 10.18 2.47
CA GLN A 43 -15.98 10.31 2.96
C GLN A 43 -15.23 8.97 2.91
N GLY A 44 -15.92 7.85 3.20
CA GLY A 44 -15.37 6.51 3.07
C GLY A 44 -14.89 6.18 1.65
N ASN A 45 -15.71 6.51 0.64
CA ASN A 45 -15.33 6.35 -0.78
C ASN A 45 -14.11 7.19 -1.12
N ILE A 46 -14.06 8.46 -0.71
CA ILE A 46 -12.92 9.35 -0.95
C ILE A 46 -11.63 8.75 -0.38
N TYR A 47 -11.67 8.23 0.83
CA TYR A 47 -10.48 7.63 1.47
C TYR A 47 -10.01 6.36 0.74
N ILE A 48 -10.95 5.52 0.28
CA ILE A 48 -10.61 4.34 -0.51
C ILE A 48 -10.01 4.76 -1.86
N ASP A 49 -10.60 5.74 -2.55
CA ASP A 49 -10.06 6.24 -3.82
C ASP A 49 -8.64 6.78 -3.68
N MET A 50 -8.36 7.52 -2.60
CA MET A 50 -7.00 7.99 -2.29
C MET A 50 -6.04 6.82 -2.07
N ALA A 51 -6.43 5.80 -1.32
CA ALA A 51 -5.60 4.62 -1.07
C ALA A 51 -5.37 3.81 -2.36
N VAL A 52 -6.39 3.65 -3.20
CA VAL A 52 -6.30 3.02 -4.53
C VAL A 52 -5.34 3.77 -5.44
N ALA A 53 -5.42 5.10 -5.46
CA ALA A 53 -4.52 5.93 -6.25
C ALA A 53 -3.06 5.74 -5.82
N GLU A 54 -2.81 5.68 -4.52
CA GLU A 54 -1.45 5.48 -3.99
C GLU A 54 -0.92 4.07 -4.31
N VAL A 55 -1.72 3.02 -4.15
CA VAL A 55 -1.32 1.66 -4.55
C VAL A 55 -0.98 1.59 -6.04
N LYS A 56 -1.78 2.20 -6.91
CA LYS A 56 -1.49 2.28 -8.35
C LYS A 56 -0.22 3.06 -8.64
N ARG A 57 0.02 4.15 -7.93
CA ARG A 57 1.25 4.93 -8.05
C ARG A 57 2.48 4.06 -7.74
N ILE A 58 2.43 3.32 -6.64
CA ILE A 58 3.52 2.40 -6.25
C ILE A 58 3.67 1.27 -7.28
N GLU A 59 2.58 0.66 -7.73
CA GLU A 59 2.61 -0.38 -8.75
C GLU A 59 3.32 0.08 -10.02
N ASN A 60 3.08 1.32 -10.47
CA ASN A 60 3.75 1.92 -11.62
C ASN A 60 5.25 2.19 -11.41
N LEU A 61 5.74 2.16 -10.17
CA LEU A 61 7.18 2.27 -9.88
C LEU A 61 7.86 0.91 -9.84
N ILE A 62 7.21 -0.09 -9.23
CA ILE A 62 7.88 -1.33 -8.80
C ILE A 62 7.38 -2.62 -9.47
N SER A 63 6.32 -2.59 -10.27
CA SER A 63 5.84 -3.80 -10.95
C SER A 63 6.86 -4.30 -11.98
N ASP A 64 7.28 -5.54 -11.87
CA ASP A 64 8.13 -6.21 -12.86
C ASP A 64 7.34 -6.72 -14.08
N TRP A 65 6.01 -6.77 -13.98
CA TRP A 65 5.11 -7.13 -15.08
C TRP A 65 4.86 -5.98 -16.07
N ILE A 66 5.09 -4.75 -15.64
CA ILE A 66 4.91 -3.56 -16.48
C ILE A 66 6.29 -3.14 -17.01
N PRO A 67 6.55 -3.26 -18.33
CA PRO A 67 7.91 -3.05 -18.88
C PRO A 67 8.48 -1.64 -18.70
N THR A 68 7.62 -0.66 -18.44
CA THR A 68 7.97 0.76 -18.31
C THR A 68 8.29 1.21 -16.89
N THR A 69 8.10 0.36 -15.88
CA THR A 69 8.39 0.70 -14.48
C THR A 69 9.89 0.86 -14.23
N GLN A 70 10.22 1.54 -13.16
CA GLN A 70 11.64 1.75 -12.80
C GLN A 70 12.33 0.42 -12.46
N ILE A 71 11.67 -0.50 -11.75
CA ILE A 71 12.21 -1.82 -11.42
C ILE A 71 12.43 -2.64 -12.69
N SER A 72 11.49 -2.66 -13.64
CA SER A 72 11.68 -3.33 -14.92
C SER A 72 12.87 -2.77 -15.70
N GLN A 73 13.10 -1.45 -15.65
CA GLN A 73 14.26 -0.84 -16.28
C GLN A 73 15.57 -1.22 -15.58
N VAL A 74 15.58 -1.30 -14.25
CA VAL A 74 16.74 -1.80 -13.49
C VAL A 74 17.07 -3.24 -13.88
N SER A 75 16.09 -4.13 -13.88
CA SER A 75 16.26 -5.54 -14.26
C SER A 75 16.79 -5.68 -15.68
N LYS A 76 16.21 -4.94 -16.64
CA LYS A 76 16.62 -4.97 -18.05
C LYS A 76 18.04 -4.48 -18.29
N ASN A 77 18.54 -3.56 -17.48
CA ASN A 77 19.88 -2.99 -17.61
C ASN A 77 20.89 -3.63 -16.63
N SER A 78 20.52 -4.69 -15.93
CA SER A 78 21.41 -5.39 -15.00
C SER A 78 22.64 -5.91 -15.72
N GLY A 79 23.82 -5.61 -15.19
CA GLY A 79 25.12 -5.95 -15.81
C GLY A 79 25.49 -5.12 -17.05
N ILE A 80 24.63 -4.20 -17.51
CA ILE A 80 24.86 -3.36 -18.68
C ILE A 80 25.24 -1.94 -18.26
N GLN A 81 24.35 -1.27 -17.51
CA GLN A 81 24.55 0.11 -17.07
C GLN A 81 23.68 0.46 -15.84
N PRO A 82 24.10 1.47 -15.05
CA PRO A 82 23.29 1.98 -13.96
C PRO A 82 21.98 2.61 -14.49
N VAL A 83 20.90 2.46 -13.74
CA VAL A 83 19.60 3.11 -14.01
C VAL A 83 19.30 4.10 -12.90
N LYS A 84 18.96 5.32 -13.29
CA LYS A 84 18.49 6.33 -12.33
C LYS A 84 17.06 6.00 -11.94
N VAL A 85 16.80 5.89 -10.64
CA VAL A 85 15.48 5.63 -10.08
C VAL A 85 15.11 6.71 -9.05
N ASP A 86 13.84 6.78 -8.70
CA ASP A 86 13.38 7.62 -7.61
C ASP A 86 13.92 7.14 -6.26
N LYS A 87 14.10 8.08 -5.33
CA LYS A 87 14.64 7.77 -4.00
C LYS A 87 13.83 6.69 -3.29
N GLU A 88 12.53 6.69 -3.45
CA GLU A 88 11.62 5.69 -2.87
C GLU A 88 11.93 4.26 -3.35
N VAL A 89 12.18 4.10 -4.64
CA VAL A 89 12.57 2.81 -5.23
C VAL A 89 13.95 2.39 -4.75
N TYR A 90 14.91 3.33 -4.71
CA TYR A 90 16.25 3.07 -4.18
C TYR A 90 16.20 2.60 -2.72
N ASP A 91 15.48 3.31 -1.87
CA ASP A 91 15.37 2.99 -0.43
C ASP A 91 14.68 1.63 -0.22
N LEU A 92 13.70 1.28 -1.06
CA LEU A 92 13.04 -0.03 -1.03
C LEU A 92 14.04 -1.15 -1.34
N VAL A 93 14.81 -1.02 -2.42
CA VAL A 93 15.80 -2.01 -2.84
C VAL A 93 16.92 -2.13 -1.80
N GLU A 94 17.43 -1.01 -1.28
CA GLU A 94 18.43 -1.02 -0.21
C GLU A 94 17.94 -1.77 1.03
N ARG A 95 16.69 -1.53 1.44
CA ARG A 95 16.06 -2.24 2.56
C ARG A 95 15.94 -3.73 2.29
N ALA A 96 15.52 -4.11 1.08
CA ALA A 96 15.40 -5.51 0.68
C ALA A 96 16.76 -6.24 0.72
N ILE A 97 17.83 -5.61 0.25
CA ILE A 97 19.21 -6.16 0.34
C ILE A 97 19.61 -6.35 1.82
N LYS A 98 19.33 -5.39 2.69
CA LYS A 98 19.61 -5.53 4.13
C LYS A 98 18.84 -6.71 4.75
N VAL A 99 17.58 -6.91 4.38
CA VAL A 99 16.79 -8.06 4.84
C VAL A 99 17.38 -9.38 4.31
N SER A 100 17.81 -9.43 3.05
CA SER A 100 18.49 -10.59 2.47
C SER A 100 19.76 -10.97 3.30
N GLN A 101 20.59 -9.98 3.63
CA GLN A 101 21.76 -10.19 4.48
C GLN A 101 21.41 -10.71 5.88
N LEU A 102 20.41 -10.11 6.53
CA LEU A 102 19.96 -10.52 7.87
C LEU A 102 19.39 -11.94 7.90
N THR A 103 18.80 -12.40 6.82
CA THR A 103 18.19 -13.73 6.69
C THR A 103 19.15 -14.76 6.05
N SER A 104 20.42 -14.39 5.84
CA SER A 104 21.42 -15.25 5.17
C SER A 104 20.91 -15.74 3.80
N GLY A 105 20.21 -14.90 3.06
CA GLY A 105 19.67 -15.21 1.73
C GLY A 105 18.33 -15.95 1.71
N ALA A 106 17.71 -16.22 2.88
CA ALA A 106 16.38 -16.82 2.91
C ALA A 106 15.29 -15.92 2.31
N PHE A 107 15.49 -14.61 2.36
CA PHE A 107 14.76 -13.63 1.55
C PHE A 107 15.71 -13.07 0.48
N ASP A 108 15.27 -13.10 -0.78
CA ASP A 108 16.01 -12.52 -1.88
C ASP A 108 15.06 -11.80 -2.86
N ILE A 109 15.25 -10.49 -3.02
CA ILE A 109 14.45 -9.68 -3.93
C ILE A 109 14.68 -10.02 -5.40
N SER A 110 15.84 -10.60 -5.74
CA SER A 110 16.21 -10.98 -7.10
C SER A 110 15.56 -12.30 -7.57
N TYR A 111 14.83 -12.97 -6.70
CA TYR A 111 14.18 -14.26 -7.00
C TYR A 111 13.32 -14.21 -8.28
N ALA A 112 12.65 -13.09 -8.55
CA ALA A 112 11.82 -12.93 -9.75
C ALA A 112 12.63 -12.79 -11.06
N SER A 113 13.94 -12.55 -10.96
CA SER A 113 14.87 -12.51 -12.12
C SER A 113 15.36 -13.90 -12.54
N MET A 114 15.11 -14.92 -11.72
CA MET A 114 15.39 -16.30 -12.15
C MET A 114 14.43 -16.66 -13.26
N ASP A 115 14.97 -16.88 -14.46
CA ASP A 115 14.20 -17.38 -15.59
C ASP A 115 13.39 -18.61 -15.15
N LYS A 116 12.15 -18.65 -15.61
CA LYS A 116 11.25 -19.79 -15.34
C LYS A 116 11.91 -21.07 -15.87
N ILE A 117 12.56 -21.77 -14.97
CA ILE A 117 13.22 -23.06 -15.26
C ILE A 117 12.18 -24.20 -15.33
N TRP A 118 10.89 -23.87 -15.19
CA TRP A 118 9.74 -24.78 -15.25
C TRP A 118 8.80 -24.47 -16.38
#